data_8fc779d8e54d82f7bea0c67e3a0e8a5e
#
_entry.id   8fc779d8e54d82f7bea0c67e3a0e8a5e
#
_cell.length_a   1.000
_cell.length_b   1.000
_cell.length_c   1.000
_cell.angle_alpha   90.00
_cell.angle_beta   90.00
_cell.angle_gamma   90.00
#
_symmetry.space_group_name_H-M   'P 1'
#
loop_
_entity.id
_entity.type
_entity.pdbx_description
1 polymer ?
#
loop_
_entity_poly.entity_id
_entity_poly.type
_entity_poly.pdbx_seq_one_letter_code
_entity_poly.pdbx_strand_id
1 'polypeptide(L)'
;MKPVLSTEEVVRLEDIIEREGTSKAELMELAGEFAANEILKLNPDRVLVLVGFGNNGGDGWVAADILTHKGVDVDIVSPVEPDEIPAALARHVARRTAGRDVHVCVGPSRDELEVLIDKADVVVDAIFGTGFHGDLRAPFSIWIPTVNENADRVVS
;
A
#
# COMPACT_ATOMS: atom_id res chain seq x y z
N MET A 1 -6.60 10.07 9.58
CA MET A 1 -6.50 8.96 8.61
C MET A 1 -7.40 7.82 9.05
N LYS A 2 -8.28 7.35 8.17
CA LYS A 2 -9.22 6.28 8.49
C LYS A 2 -8.74 4.97 7.85
N PRO A 3 -8.46 3.91 8.64
CA PRO A 3 -8.06 2.63 8.06
C PRO A 3 -9.21 1.99 7.27
N VAL A 4 -8.86 1.25 6.23
CA VAL A 4 -9.81 0.46 5.42
C VAL A 4 -10.37 -0.69 6.26
N LEU A 5 -9.49 -1.35 7.02
CA LEU A 5 -9.85 -2.38 7.99
C LEU A 5 -9.30 -1.99 9.36
N SER A 6 -10.08 -2.22 10.43
CA SER A 6 -9.56 -2.08 11.78
C SER A 6 -8.58 -3.21 12.10
N THR A 7 -7.74 -3.02 13.13
CA THR A 7 -6.82 -4.06 13.61
C THR A 7 -7.56 -5.34 13.98
N GLU A 8 -8.69 -5.21 14.67
CA GLU A 8 -9.50 -6.36 15.08
C GLU A 8 -10.11 -7.10 13.89
N GLU A 9 -10.57 -6.37 12.89
CA GLU A 9 -11.11 -6.95 11.66
C GLU A 9 -10.05 -7.73 10.90
N VAL A 10 -8.83 -7.21 10.81
CA VAL A 10 -7.70 -7.89 10.16
C VAL A 10 -7.36 -9.18 10.90
N VAL A 11 -7.24 -9.15 12.22
CA VAL A 11 -6.92 -10.33 13.04
C VAL A 11 -8.00 -11.40 12.89
N ARG A 12 -9.27 -11.02 12.91
CA ARG A 12 -10.38 -11.97 12.72
C ARG A 12 -10.35 -12.60 11.33
N LEU A 13 -10.11 -11.79 10.31
CA LEU A 13 -10.02 -12.27 8.93
C LEU A 13 -8.89 -13.28 8.79
N GLU A 14 -7.73 -12.98 9.33
CA GLU A 14 -6.58 -13.88 9.33
C GLU A 14 -6.90 -15.22 10.03
N ASP A 15 -7.51 -15.17 11.22
CA ASP A 15 -7.90 -16.37 11.98
C ASP A 15 -8.90 -17.24 11.23
N ILE A 16 -9.92 -16.62 10.64
CA ILE A 16 -10.95 -17.34 9.89
C ILE A 16 -10.35 -18.03 8.68
N ILE A 17 -9.53 -17.30 7.92
CA ILE A 17 -8.95 -17.81 6.67
C ILE A 17 -7.93 -18.91 6.96
N GLU A 18 -7.13 -18.77 8.00
CA GLU A 18 -6.19 -19.84 8.41
C GLU A 18 -6.93 -21.12 8.81
N ARG A 19 -8.05 -21.00 9.52
CA ARG A 19 -8.88 -22.16 9.90
C ARG A 19 -9.48 -22.86 8.68
N GLU A 20 -9.76 -22.12 7.62
CA GLU A 20 -10.28 -22.66 6.37
C GLU A 20 -9.18 -23.19 5.44
N GLY A 21 -7.91 -23.11 5.86
CA GLY A 21 -6.77 -23.60 5.10
C GLY A 21 -6.30 -22.67 3.99
N THR A 22 -6.71 -21.40 4.02
CA THR A 22 -6.26 -20.40 3.06
C THR A 22 -4.81 -20.00 3.33
N SER A 23 -3.96 -19.99 2.29
CA SER A 23 -2.58 -19.62 2.42
C SER A 23 -2.38 -18.13 2.73
N LYS A 24 -1.20 -17.78 3.27
CA LYS A 24 -0.82 -16.37 3.51
C LYS A 24 -0.81 -15.56 2.21
N ALA A 25 -0.44 -16.16 1.09
CA ALA A 25 -0.47 -15.51 -0.22
C ALA A 25 -1.90 -15.17 -0.65
N GLU A 26 -2.83 -16.11 -0.47
CA GLU A 26 -4.26 -15.87 -0.75
C GLU A 26 -4.83 -14.79 0.16
N LEU A 27 -4.43 -14.79 1.44
CA LEU A 27 -4.85 -13.77 2.40
C LEU A 27 -4.39 -12.37 1.96
N MET A 28 -3.16 -12.24 1.50
CA MET A 28 -2.63 -10.99 0.97
C MET A 28 -3.42 -10.51 -0.26
N GLU A 29 -3.74 -11.42 -1.19
CA GLU A 29 -4.56 -11.09 -2.37
C GLU A 29 -5.96 -10.61 -1.95
N LEU A 30 -6.59 -11.26 -0.98
CA LEU A 30 -7.91 -10.85 -0.47
C LEU A 30 -7.86 -9.47 0.21
N ALA A 31 -6.85 -9.21 1.02
CA ALA A 31 -6.68 -7.93 1.70
C ALA A 31 -6.47 -6.79 0.68
N GLY A 32 -5.63 -7.02 -0.31
CA GLY A 32 -5.40 -6.06 -1.39
C GLY A 32 -6.63 -5.82 -2.25
N GLU A 33 -7.38 -6.88 -2.55
CA GLU A 33 -8.65 -6.79 -3.30
C GLU A 33 -9.68 -5.96 -2.52
N PHE A 34 -9.81 -6.23 -1.24
CA PHE A 34 -10.72 -5.43 -0.38
C PHE A 34 -10.32 -3.95 -0.40
N ALA A 35 -9.05 -3.65 -0.20
CA ALA A 35 -8.55 -2.28 -0.22
C ALA A 35 -8.81 -1.60 -1.58
N ALA A 36 -8.52 -2.29 -2.68
CA ALA A 36 -8.75 -1.77 -4.02
C ALA A 36 -10.24 -1.45 -4.26
N ASN A 37 -11.13 -2.35 -3.85
CA ASN A 37 -12.57 -2.14 -4.00
C ASN A 37 -13.06 -0.94 -3.20
N GLU A 38 -12.56 -0.74 -1.98
CA GLU A 38 -12.90 0.43 -1.17
C GLU A 38 -12.39 1.74 -1.81
N ILE A 39 -11.19 1.71 -2.38
CA ILE A 39 -10.61 2.87 -3.08
C ILE A 39 -11.42 3.18 -4.35
N LEU A 40 -11.82 2.16 -5.11
CA LEU A 40 -12.61 2.34 -6.34
C LEU A 40 -13.96 3.00 -6.08
N LYS A 41 -14.54 2.85 -4.90
CA LYS A 41 -15.79 3.54 -4.52
C LYS A 41 -15.63 5.06 -4.47
N LEU A 42 -14.41 5.55 -4.35
CA LEU A 42 -14.10 6.98 -4.36
C LEU A 42 -13.94 7.56 -5.77
N ASN A 43 -14.01 6.72 -6.80
CA ASN A 43 -13.86 7.08 -8.22
C ASN A 43 -12.58 7.88 -8.53
N PRO A 44 -11.39 7.45 -8.08
CA PRO A 44 -10.19 8.21 -8.36
C PRO A 44 -9.71 8.02 -9.79
N ASP A 45 -9.16 9.08 -10.38
CA ASP A 45 -8.43 8.99 -11.65
C ASP A 45 -6.98 8.58 -11.40
N ARG A 46 -6.39 9.05 -10.30
CA ARG A 46 -5.01 8.78 -9.93
C ARG A 46 -4.86 8.50 -8.45
N VAL A 47 -4.14 7.43 -8.14
CA VAL A 47 -3.89 6.98 -6.77
C VAL A 47 -2.39 6.90 -6.51
N LEU A 48 -1.97 7.39 -5.36
CA LEU A 48 -0.62 7.22 -4.83
C LEU A 48 -0.63 6.19 -3.71
N VAL A 49 0.17 5.13 -3.82
CA VAL A 49 0.30 4.10 -2.80
C VAL A 49 1.70 4.16 -2.20
N LEU A 50 1.78 4.35 -0.88
CA LEU A 50 3.04 4.26 -0.16
C LEU A 50 3.14 2.90 0.51
N VAL A 51 4.21 2.17 0.22
CA VAL A 51 4.42 0.81 0.73
C VAL A 51 5.60 0.75 1.69
N GLY A 52 5.51 -0.11 2.69
CA GLY A 52 6.60 -0.43 3.61
C GLY A 52 7.32 -1.73 3.24
N PHE A 53 8.10 -2.24 4.19
CA PHE A 53 8.90 -3.45 4.00
C PHE A 53 8.14 -4.75 4.21
N GLY A 54 7.06 -4.72 4.97
CA GLY A 54 6.36 -5.92 5.43
C GLY A 54 5.15 -6.30 4.58
N ASN A 55 4.34 -7.19 5.14
CA ASN A 55 3.15 -7.71 4.45
C ASN A 55 2.07 -6.67 4.19
N ASN A 56 1.95 -5.64 5.04
CA ASN A 56 1.04 -4.54 4.76
C ASN A 56 1.41 -3.81 3.46
N GLY A 57 2.70 -3.65 3.21
CA GLY A 57 3.20 -3.17 1.92
C GLY A 57 2.77 -4.09 0.79
N GLY A 58 2.83 -5.41 1.00
CA GLY A 58 2.35 -6.41 0.04
C GLY A 58 0.88 -6.22 -0.32
N ASP A 59 0.03 -5.95 0.66
CA ASP A 59 -1.38 -5.63 0.43
C ASP A 59 -1.53 -4.38 -0.44
N GLY A 60 -0.68 -3.38 -0.21
CA GLY A 60 -0.61 -2.17 -1.03
C GLY A 60 -0.19 -2.44 -2.47
N TRP A 61 0.78 -3.32 -2.68
CA TRP A 61 1.19 -3.74 -4.03
C TRP A 61 0.06 -4.48 -4.76
N VAL A 62 -0.67 -5.36 -4.08
CA VAL A 62 -1.84 -6.07 -4.65
C VAL A 62 -2.92 -5.06 -5.03
N ALA A 63 -3.25 -4.13 -4.14
CA ALA A 63 -4.25 -3.09 -4.42
C ALA A 63 -3.84 -2.26 -5.64
N ALA A 64 -2.57 -1.87 -5.73
CA ALA A 64 -2.04 -1.13 -6.88
C ALA A 64 -2.20 -1.90 -8.19
N ASP A 65 -1.92 -3.20 -8.18
CA ASP A 65 -2.07 -4.08 -9.36
C ASP A 65 -3.52 -4.11 -9.83
N ILE A 66 -4.46 -4.29 -8.91
CA ILE A 66 -5.89 -4.32 -9.21
C ILE A 66 -6.38 -2.97 -9.74
N LEU A 67 -5.99 -1.87 -9.09
CA LEU A 67 -6.36 -0.52 -9.52
C LEU A 67 -5.87 -0.24 -10.94
N THR A 68 -4.65 -0.64 -11.25
CA THR A 68 -4.08 -0.49 -12.60
C THR A 68 -4.90 -1.27 -13.63
N HIS A 69 -5.31 -2.50 -13.32
CA HIS A 69 -6.18 -3.29 -14.19
C HIS A 69 -7.55 -2.66 -14.42
N LYS A 70 -8.03 -1.86 -13.48
CA LYS A 70 -9.31 -1.13 -13.57
C LYS A 70 -9.18 0.22 -14.26
N GLY A 71 -8.01 0.55 -14.80
CA GLY A 71 -7.80 1.77 -15.56
C GLY A 71 -7.45 2.99 -14.72
N VAL A 72 -7.13 2.81 -13.45
CA VAL A 72 -6.66 3.90 -12.57
C VAL A 72 -5.16 4.12 -12.79
N ASP A 73 -4.74 5.37 -12.88
CA ASP A 73 -3.31 5.71 -12.90
C ASP A 73 -2.75 5.54 -11.49
N VAL A 74 -1.70 4.74 -11.34
CA VAL A 74 -1.12 4.43 -10.04
C VAL A 74 0.35 4.79 -10.00
N ASP A 75 0.72 5.57 -8.98
CA ASP A 75 2.09 5.79 -8.56
C ASP A 75 2.33 5.01 -7.26
N ILE A 76 3.46 4.34 -7.15
CA ILE A 76 3.86 3.62 -5.94
C ILE A 76 5.15 4.23 -5.41
N VAL A 77 5.16 4.56 -4.12
CA VAL A 77 6.36 5.00 -3.39
C VAL A 77 6.85 3.85 -2.54
N SER A 78 8.05 3.38 -2.82
CA SER A 78 8.69 2.27 -2.11
C SER A 78 10.02 2.70 -1.48
N PRO A 79 10.37 2.18 -0.30
CA PRO A 79 11.65 2.52 0.33
C PRO A 79 12.85 1.88 -0.38
N VAL A 80 12.62 0.78 -1.08
CA VAL A 80 13.66 0.02 -1.81
C VAL A 80 13.11 -0.47 -3.14
N GLU A 81 13.99 -0.95 -4.00
CA GLU A 81 13.58 -1.60 -5.24
C GLU A 81 12.71 -2.84 -4.94
N PRO A 82 11.77 -3.20 -5.84
CA PRO A 82 10.92 -4.37 -5.63
C PRO A 82 11.68 -5.65 -5.28
N ASP A 83 12.83 -5.88 -5.89
CA ASP A 83 13.68 -7.05 -5.65
C ASP A 83 14.34 -7.07 -4.27
N GLU A 84 14.43 -5.92 -3.62
CA GLU A 84 15.09 -5.75 -2.33
C GLU A 84 14.14 -5.82 -1.13
N ILE A 85 12.86 -6.01 -1.36
CA ILE A 85 11.86 -6.11 -0.28
C ILE A 85 12.13 -7.38 0.53
N PRO A 86 12.32 -7.25 1.88
CA PRO A 86 12.70 -8.40 2.72
C PRO A 86 11.63 -9.48 2.82
N ALA A 87 10.36 -9.10 2.94
CA ALA A 87 9.26 -10.04 3.08
C ALA A 87 9.01 -10.76 1.73
N ALA A 88 9.18 -12.08 1.71
CA ALA A 88 9.14 -12.86 0.47
C ALA A 88 7.84 -12.73 -0.31
N LEU A 89 6.69 -12.77 0.38
CA LEU A 89 5.39 -12.63 -0.27
C LEU A 89 5.21 -11.24 -0.87
N ALA A 90 5.56 -10.19 -0.10
CA ALA A 90 5.48 -8.81 -0.56
C ALA A 90 6.42 -8.59 -1.76
N ARG A 91 7.62 -9.14 -1.72
CA ARG A 91 8.59 -9.06 -2.82
C ARG A 91 8.04 -9.71 -4.10
N HIS A 92 7.42 -10.88 -3.97
CA HIS A 92 6.81 -11.57 -5.12
C HIS A 92 5.73 -10.72 -5.77
N VAL A 93 4.83 -10.16 -4.99
CA VAL A 93 3.76 -9.28 -5.50
C VAL A 93 4.34 -7.99 -6.08
N ALA A 94 5.33 -7.40 -5.41
CA ALA A 94 5.99 -6.17 -5.89
C ALA A 94 6.63 -6.37 -7.27
N ARG A 95 7.32 -7.47 -7.48
CA ARG A 95 7.90 -7.83 -8.78
C ARG A 95 6.83 -7.96 -9.86
N ARG A 96 5.73 -8.62 -9.54
CA ARG A 96 4.60 -8.78 -10.46
C ARG A 96 3.99 -7.43 -10.82
N THR A 97 3.71 -6.62 -9.81
CA THR A 97 3.07 -5.31 -10.00
C THR A 97 3.98 -4.33 -10.73
N ALA A 98 5.27 -4.31 -10.42
CA ALA A 98 6.23 -3.44 -11.09
C ALA A 98 6.38 -3.74 -12.59
N GLY A 99 6.03 -4.95 -13.01
CA GLY A 99 5.98 -5.34 -14.42
C GLY A 99 4.74 -4.85 -15.15
N ARG A 100 3.79 -4.22 -14.46
CA ARG A 100 2.58 -3.65 -15.04
C ARG A 100 2.80 -2.19 -15.42
N ASP A 101 1.76 -1.53 -15.89
CA ASP A 101 1.77 -0.11 -16.24
C ASP A 101 1.58 0.76 -14.99
N VAL A 102 2.53 0.67 -14.07
CA VAL A 102 2.59 1.48 -12.86
C VAL A 102 3.91 2.25 -12.81
N HIS A 103 3.89 3.41 -12.18
CA HIS A 103 5.10 4.19 -11.90
C HIS A 103 5.58 3.90 -10.49
N VAL A 104 6.76 3.30 -10.37
CA VAL A 104 7.39 3.00 -9.07
C VAL A 104 8.48 4.03 -8.80
N CYS A 105 8.34 4.78 -7.73
CA CYS A 105 9.31 5.76 -7.26
C CYS A 105 9.99 5.23 -6.00
N VAL A 106 11.29 4.99 -6.08
CA VAL A 106 12.07 4.43 -4.97
C VAL A 106 12.76 5.56 -4.21
N GLY A 107 12.47 5.64 -2.92
CA GLY A 107 13.13 6.58 -2.01
C GLY A 107 13.00 8.05 -2.40
N PRO A 108 11.81 8.56 -2.75
CA PRO A 108 11.69 9.96 -3.16
C PRO A 108 12.09 10.91 -2.02
N SER A 109 12.61 12.08 -2.40
CA SER A 109 12.77 13.20 -1.49
C SER A 109 11.41 13.74 -1.06
N ARG A 110 11.40 14.58 -0.03
CA ARG A 110 10.17 15.26 0.40
C ARG A 110 9.52 16.03 -0.76
N ASP A 111 10.32 16.79 -1.52
CA ASP A 111 9.82 17.60 -2.62
C ASP A 111 9.22 16.74 -3.74
N GLU A 112 9.87 15.64 -4.08
CA GLU A 112 9.36 14.69 -5.06
C GLU A 112 8.05 14.04 -4.58
N LEU A 113 7.99 13.69 -3.31
CA LEU A 113 6.78 13.13 -2.71
C LEU A 113 5.62 14.12 -2.72
N GLU A 114 5.87 15.38 -2.40
CA GLU A 114 4.85 16.44 -2.45
C GLU A 114 4.24 16.57 -3.86
N VAL A 115 5.05 16.48 -4.90
CA VAL A 115 4.57 16.49 -6.29
C VAL A 115 3.65 15.31 -6.57
N LEU A 116 4.02 14.11 -6.11
CA LEU A 116 3.19 12.92 -6.28
C LEU A 116 1.87 13.02 -5.52
N ILE A 117 1.89 13.56 -4.32
CA ILE A 117 0.70 13.80 -3.50
C ILE A 117 -0.25 14.77 -4.18
N ASP A 118 0.29 15.87 -4.72
CA ASP A 118 -0.51 16.90 -5.41
C ASP A 118 -1.25 16.35 -6.64
N LYS A 119 -0.67 15.38 -7.31
CA LYS A 119 -1.29 14.74 -8.48
C LYS A 119 -2.34 13.70 -8.13
N ALA A 120 -2.30 13.17 -6.92
CA ALA A 120 -3.16 12.05 -6.52
C ALA A 120 -4.53 12.52 -6.05
N ASP A 121 -5.58 11.82 -6.44
CA ASP A 121 -6.93 12.01 -5.91
C ASP A 121 -7.09 11.32 -4.55
N VAL A 122 -6.39 10.20 -4.38
CA VAL A 122 -6.38 9.41 -3.15
C VAL A 122 -4.96 8.97 -2.86
N VAL A 123 -4.56 9.08 -1.60
CA VAL A 123 -3.28 8.55 -1.10
C VAL A 123 -3.56 7.35 -0.22
N VAL A 124 -2.88 6.25 -0.49
CA VAL A 124 -3.01 5.00 0.29
C VAL A 124 -1.75 4.81 1.12
N ASP A 125 -1.92 4.74 2.45
CA ASP A 125 -0.85 4.44 3.37
C ASP A 125 -0.83 2.95 3.69
N ALA A 126 0.08 2.23 3.04
CA ALA A 126 0.35 0.81 3.26
C ALA A 126 1.78 0.60 3.81
N ILE A 127 2.23 1.50 4.68
CA ILE A 127 3.59 1.49 5.21
C ILE A 127 3.72 0.48 6.34
N PHE A 128 2.85 0.57 7.35
CA PHE A 128 2.90 -0.30 8.53
C PHE A 128 1.60 -1.07 8.71
N GLY A 129 1.74 -2.34 9.08
CA GLY A 129 0.63 -3.18 9.46
C GLY A 129 0.20 -2.98 10.91
N THR A 130 -0.67 -3.85 11.37
CA THR A 130 -1.29 -3.81 12.69
C THR A 130 -0.33 -4.06 13.85
N GLY A 131 0.86 -4.59 13.59
CA GLY A 131 1.83 -4.96 14.61
C GLY A 131 3.00 -4.00 14.78
N PHE A 132 2.92 -2.79 14.18
CA PHE A 132 4.02 -1.85 14.30
C PHE A 132 4.08 -1.22 15.70
N HIS A 133 5.25 -1.36 16.32
CA HIS A 133 5.58 -0.74 17.61
C HIS A 133 6.99 -0.16 17.51
N GLY A 134 7.15 1.10 17.83
CA GLY A 134 8.46 1.74 17.87
C GLY A 134 8.49 3.10 17.20
N ASP A 135 9.69 3.65 17.14
CA ASP A 135 9.94 4.97 16.55
C ASP A 135 9.98 4.90 15.03
N LEU A 136 9.45 5.94 14.40
CA LEU A 136 9.57 6.09 12.95
C LEU A 136 11.02 6.37 12.56
N ARG A 137 11.50 5.68 11.54
CA ARG A 137 12.82 5.90 10.95
C ARG A 137 12.68 6.33 9.49
N ALA A 138 13.72 6.97 8.98
CA ALA A 138 13.78 7.33 7.57
C ALA A 138 13.66 6.08 6.68
N PRO A 139 12.97 6.13 5.54
CA PRO A 139 12.33 7.32 4.99
C PRO A 139 10.94 7.64 5.56
N PHE A 140 10.35 6.73 6.34
CA PHE A 140 8.97 6.85 6.83
C PHE A 140 8.75 8.04 7.76
N SER A 141 9.77 8.41 8.54
CA SER A 141 9.73 9.59 9.41
C SER A 141 9.58 10.90 8.63
N ILE A 142 9.90 10.87 7.33
CA ILE A 142 9.71 12.00 6.41
C ILE A 142 8.38 11.86 5.67
N TRP A 143 8.07 10.67 5.17
CA TRP A 143 6.89 10.44 4.32
C TRP A 143 5.58 10.62 5.06
N ILE A 144 5.45 10.07 6.26
CA ILE A 144 4.19 10.11 7.01
C ILE A 144 3.78 11.55 7.34
N PRO A 145 4.65 12.40 7.91
CA PRO A 145 4.30 13.81 8.10
C PRO A 145 4.00 14.54 6.79
N THR A 146 4.73 14.25 5.72
CA THR A 146 4.52 14.88 4.42
C THR A 146 3.13 14.55 3.87
N VAL A 147 2.69 13.30 3.97
CA VAL A 147 1.34 12.87 3.59
C VAL A 147 0.29 13.57 4.44
N ASN A 148 0.49 13.59 5.77
CA ASN A 148 -0.48 14.20 6.69
C ASN A 148 -0.64 15.70 6.47
N GLU A 149 0.42 16.39 6.06
CA GLU A 149 0.40 17.84 5.80
C GLU A 149 -0.19 18.21 4.45
N ASN A 150 -0.06 17.36 3.43
CA ASN A 150 -0.33 17.73 2.04
C ASN A 150 -1.48 16.95 1.37
N ALA A 151 -1.82 15.76 1.84
CA ALA A 151 -2.84 14.95 1.22
C ALA A 151 -4.25 15.34 1.69
N ASP A 152 -5.17 15.50 0.73
CA ASP A 152 -6.58 15.82 1.04
C ASP A 152 -7.35 14.57 1.45
N ARG A 153 -7.02 13.42 0.87
CA ARG A 153 -7.73 12.17 1.13
C ARG A 153 -6.75 11.01 1.30
N VAL A 154 -6.71 10.45 2.50
CA VAL A 154 -5.81 9.35 2.85
C VAL A 154 -6.61 8.15 3.32
N VAL A 155 -6.24 6.97 2.79
CA VAL A 155 -6.78 5.66 3.19
C VAL A 155 -5.63 4.81 3.70
N SER A 156 -5.82 4.11 4.83
CA SER A 156 -4.82 3.17 5.35
C SER A 156 -5.40 1.84 5.77
#